data_2bede9370b9af1c8f5268b5caa36ceb3
#
_entry.id   2bede9370b9af1c8f5268b5caa36ceb3
#
_cell.length_a   1.000
_cell.length_b   1.000
_cell.length_c   1.000
_cell.angle_alpha   90.00
_cell.angle_beta   90.00
_cell.angle_gamma   90.00
#
_symmetry.space_group_name_H-M   'P 1'
#
loop_
_entity.id
_entity.type
_entity.pdbx_description
1 polymer ?
#
loop_
_entity_poly.entity_id
_entity_poly.type
_entity_poly.pdbx_seq_one_letter_code
_entity_poly.pdbx_strand_id
1 'polypeptide(L)'
;MGRFDEPPVFTAGSFRAIEIDAADIPVLQQFFESNPEYHLAVNGEAPGPNDARDELESLLPAGWPYKKKWLLGFFDDHESMVGMANVISDLFAVGIWHIGLFMVATTFHGRGVAQILYGHLESWMRRNGALWLRLGVVEGNSRAERFWENSGYLDIRKREGVEMGKRLNTLRVMAKPLAAGSVSEYLAVVARDRPESQ
;
A
#
# COMPACT_ATOMS: atom_id res chain seq x y z
N MET A 1 9.72 1.22 27.37
CA MET A 1 8.93 0.11 26.83
C MET A 1 9.27 0.08 25.34
N GLY A 2 9.83 -0.99 24.86
CA GLY A 2 10.28 -1.09 23.47
C GLY A 2 9.07 -1.30 22.54
N ARG A 3 9.19 -0.89 21.28
CA ARG A 3 8.17 -1.11 20.21
C ARG A 3 7.66 -2.55 20.16
N PHE A 4 8.51 -3.52 20.45
CA PHE A 4 8.21 -4.95 20.39
C PHE A 4 7.61 -5.53 21.67
N ASP A 5 7.48 -4.70 22.73
CA ASP A 5 6.78 -5.09 23.96
C ASP A 5 5.26 -5.00 23.80
N GLU A 6 4.78 -4.22 22.81
CA GLU A 6 3.36 -4.13 22.49
C GLU A 6 2.93 -5.24 21.51
N PRO A 7 1.65 -5.68 21.59
CA PRO A 7 1.14 -6.67 20.67
C PRO A 7 1.13 -6.11 19.24
N PRO A 8 1.54 -6.92 18.24
CA PRO A 8 1.47 -6.48 16.84
C PRO A 8 0.03 -6.29 16.39
N VAL A 9 -0.19 -5.44 15.38
CA VAL A 9 -1.50 -5.28 14.72
C VAL A 9 -1.98 -6.62 14.16
N PHE A 10 -1.05 -7.39 13.59
CA PHE A 10 -1.22 -8.80 13.22
C PHE A 10 0.16 -9.45 13.00
N THR A 11 0.18 -10.77 12.86
CA THR A 11 1.38 -11.52 12.47
C THR A 11 1.23 -12.05 11.05
N ALA A 12 2.35 -12.15 10.31
CA ALA A 12 2.42 -12.64 8.95
C ALA A 12 3.53 -13.71 8.85
N GLY A 13 3.22 -14.95 9.20
CA GLY A 13 4.21 -16.00 9.41
C GLY A 13 5.11 -15.67 10.60
N SER A 14 6.42 -15.59 10.37
CA SER A 14 7.41 -15.14 11.36
C SER A 14 7.50 -13.61 11.48
N PHE A 15 6.82 -12.84 10.64
CA PHE A 15 6.87 -11.39 10.65
C PHE A 15 5.78 -10.78 11.52
N ARG A 16 6.10 -9.65 12.14
CA ARG A 16 5.17 -8.86 12.96
C ARG A 16 4.81 -7.56 12.23
N ALA A 17 3.52 -7.29 12.06
CA ALA A 17 3.04 -6.02 11.54
C ALA A 17 2.79 -5.06 12.70
N ILE A 18 3.46 -3.92 12.71
CA ILE A 18 3.41 -2.90 13.76
C ILE A 18 3.00 -1.59 13.13
N GLU A 19 2.11 -0.83 13.79
CA GLU A 19 1.76 0.51 13.35
C GLU A 19 2.94 1.45 13.59
N ILE A 20 3.38 2.14 12.55
CA ILE A 20 4.50 3.07 12.56
C ILE A 20 4.05 4.41 13.14
N ASP A 21 4.81 4.96 14.06
CA ASP A 21 4.62 6.29 14.63
C ASP A 21 5.82 7.22 14.39
N ALA A 22 5.80 8.41 14.98
CA ALA A 22 6.84 9.40 14.80
C ALA A 22 8.22 8.96 15.32
N ALA A 23 8.28 8.07 16.32
CA ALA A 23 9.54 7.52 16.82
C ALA A 23 10.19 6.57 15.81
N ASP A 24 9.43 6.03 14.88
CA ASP A 24 9.86 5.06 13.88
C ASP A 24 10.38 5.69 12.59
N ILE A 25 10.23 7.01 12.41
CA ILE A 25 10.67 7.71 11.21
C ILE A 25 12.13 7.36 10.84
N PRO A 26 13.10 7.30 11.76
CA PRO A 26 14.47 6.95 11.39
C PRO A 26 14.60 5.54 10.80
N VAL A 27 13.84 4.57 11.31
CA VAL A 27 13.88 3.18 10.82
C VAL A 27 13.20 3.08 9.45
N LEU A 28 12.08 3.77 9.27
CA LEU A 28 11.39 3.84 7.98
C LEU A 28 12.24 4.55 6.92
N GLN A 29 12.92 5.64 7.30
CA GLN A 29 13.82 6.37 6.41
C GLN A 29 14.99 5.47 5.96
N GLN A 30 15.63 4.77 6.89
CA GLN A 30 16.67 3.81 6.57
C GLN A 30 16.16 2.69 5.66
N PHE A 31 14.93 2.23 5.87
CA PHE A 31 14.30 1.22 5.00
C PHE A 31 14.14 1.74 3.57
N PHE A 32 13.68 2.97 3.38
CA PHE A 32 13.57 3.59 2.04
C PHE A 32 14.92 3.73 1.37
N GLU A 33 15.92 4.28 2.06
CA GLU A 33 17.28 4.46 1.54
C GLU A 33 17.96 3.15 1.16
N SER A 34 17.69 2.08 1.91
CA SER A 34 18.22 0.73 1.62
C SER A 34 17.47 0.01 0.50
N ASN A 35 16.30 0.51 0.07
CA ASN A 35 15.44 -0.10 -0.94
C ASN A 35 14.94 0.94 -1.97
N PRO A 36 15.84 1.62 -2.69
CA PRO A 36 15.50 2.77 -3.52
C PRO A 36 14.71 2.43 -4.79
N GLU A 37 14.60 1.15 -5.16
CA GLU A 37 14.03 0.72 -6.44
C GLU A 37 12.60 1.20 -6.66
N TYR A 38 11.79 1.23 -5.58
CA TYR A 38 10.43 1.76 -5.65
C TYR A 38 10.44 3.25 -6.03
N HIS A 39 11.21 4.05 -5.31
CA HIS A 39 11.28 5.50 -5.53
C HIS A 39 11.84 5.82 -6.93
N LEU A 40 12.88 5.10 -7.36
CA LEU A 40 13.43 5.23 -8.70
C LEU A 40 12.41 4.87 -9.79
N ALA A 41 11.62 3.83 -9.58
CA ALA A 41 10.61 3.39 -10.56
C ALA A 41 9.40 4.34 -10.61
N VAL A 42 8.95 4.85 -9.47
CA VAL A 42 7.72 5.63 -9.33
C VAL A 42 8.00 7.12 -9.40
N ASN A 43 8.99 7.61 -8.64
CA ASN A 43 9.30 9.03 -8.52
C ASN A 43 10.38 9.51 -9.50
N GLY A 44 11.18 8.57 -10.08
CA GLY A 44 12.29 8.89 -10.96
C GLY A 44 13.55 9.39 -10.25
N GLU A 45 13.58 9.30 -8.94
CA GLU A 45 14.69 9.69 -8.08
C GLU A 45 14.80 8.78 -6.86
N ALA A 46 15.97 8.75 -6.22
CA ALA A 46 16.16 8.05 -4.97
C ALA A 46 15.34 8.72 -3.85
N PRO A 47 15.03 7.98 -2.75
CA PRO A 47 14.30 8.56 -1.63
C PRO A 47 15.03 9.79 -1.08
N GLY A 48 14.26 10.85 -0.83
CA GLY A 48 14.72 12.07 -0.18
C GLY A 48 14.85 11.90 1.33
N PRO A 49 15.52 12.86 2.02
CA PRO A 49 15.80 12.75 3.46
C PRO A 49 14.58 12.85 4.37
N ASN A 50 13.42 13.24 3.83
CA ASN A 50 12.17 13.43 4.56
C ASN A 50 11.05 12.47 4.12
N ASP A 51 11.30 11.58 3.15
CA ASP A 51 10.24 10.76 2.55
C ASP A 51 9.50 9.90 3.59
N ALA A 52 10.18 9.40 4.61
CA ALA A 52 9.55 8.65 5.68
C ALA A 52 8.62 9.52 6.54
N ARG A 53 9.03 10.75 6.82
CA ARG A 53 8.20 11.73 7.53
C ARG A 53 6.99 12.11 6.69
N ASP A 54 7.22 12.42 5.42
CA ASP A 54 6.16 12.81 4.48
C ASP A 54 5.15 11.66 4.30
N GLU A 55 5.61 10.42 4.23
CA GLU A 55 4.74 9.25 4.17
C GLU A 55 3.87 9.11 5.43
N LEU A 56 4.42 9.35 6.62
CA LEU A 56 3.69 9.30 7.88
C LEU A 56 2.68 10.46 7.99
N GLU A 57 3.14 11.69 7.74
CA GLU A 57 2.40 12.92 8.03
C GLU A 57 1.46 13.35 6.90
N SER A 58 1.65 12.83 5.66
CA SER A 58 0.83 13.21 4.50
C SER A 58 -0.66 12.96 4.75
N LEU A 59 -1.45 13.94 4.43
CA LEU A 59 -2.91 13.85 4.42
C LEU A 59 -3.39 13.48 3.02
N LEU A 60 -4.54 12.83 2.95
CA LEU A 60 -5.22 12.63 1.67
C LEU A 60 -5.71 13.98 1.11
N PRO A 61 -5.90 14.07 -0.21
CA PRO A 61 -6.44 15.26 -0.83
C PRO A 61 -7.74 15.73 -0.15
N ALA A 62 -7.93 17.04 -0.04
CA ALA A 62 -9.13 17.61 0.54
C ALA A 62 -10.39 17.07 -0.15
N GLY A 63 -11.41 16.73 0.64
CA GLY A 63 -12.66 16.18 0.14
C GLY A 63 -12.66 14.66 -0.14
N TRP A 64 -11.56 13.98 0.12
CA TRP A 64 -11.54 12.51 0.07
C TRP A 64 -12.01 11.94 1.41
N PRO A 65 -13.21 11.35 1.49
CA PRO A 65 -13.67 10.74 2.73
C PRO A 65 -12.89 9.46 2.99
N TYR A 66 -12.45 9.27 4.22
CA TYR A 66 -11.83 8.04 4.72
C TYR A 66 -11.99 7.95 6.24
N LYS A 67 -11.78 6.75 6.80
CA LYS A 67 -11.91 6.53 8.24
C LYS A 67 -10.56 6.63 8.97
N LYS A 68 -9.56 5.88 8.53
CA LYS A 68 -8.21 5.88 9.12
C LYS A 68 -7.15 5.57 8.06
N LYS A 69 -6.01 6.24 8.18
CA LYS A 69 -4.77 5.88 7.50
C LYS A 69 -3.92 5.05 8.46
N TRP A 70 -3.47 3.91 7.99
CA TRP A 70 -2.58 3.01 8.69
C TRP A 70 -1.23 3.02 7.99
N LEU A 71 -0.16 3.25 8.73
CA LEU A 71 1.19 3.01 8.26
C LEU A 71 1.76 1.82 9.03
N LEU A 72 1.97 0.71 8.35
CA LEU A 72 2.39 -0.55 8.96
C LEU A 72 3.82 -0.88 8.53
N GLY A 73 4.69 -1.19 9.49
CA GLY A 73 5.99 -1.81 9.25
C GLY A 73 5.92 -3.31 9.50
N PHE A 74 6.55 -4.10 8.64
CA PHE A 74 6.74 -5.54 8.85
C PHE A 74 8.16 -5.78 9.35
N PHE A 75 8.29 -6.47 10.46
CA PHE A 75 9.56 -6.73 11.14
C PHE A 75 9.78 -8.22 11.32
N ASP A 76 11.03 -8.66 11.17
CA ASP A 76 11.44 -10.03 11.46
C ASP A 76 11.75 -10.25 12.95
N ASP A 77 12.17 -11.46 13.31
CA ASP A 77 12.53 -11.83 14.69
C ASP A 77 13.80 -11.12 15.21
N HIS A 78 14.55 -10.46 14.33
CA HIS A 78 15.71 -9.63 14.68
C HIS A 78 15.36 -8.14 14.74
N GLU A 79 14.08 -7.81 14.74
CA GLU A 79 13.56 -6.43 14.75
C GLU A 79 13.98 -5.60 13.53
N SER A 80 14.39 -6.28 12.44
CA SER A 80 14.73 -5.62 11.19
C SER A 80 13.49 -5.41 10.34
N MET A 81 13.35 -4.20 9.78
CA MET A 81 12.24 -3.87 8.90
C MET A 81 12.40 -4.56 7.54
N VAL A 82 11.49 -5.44 7.20
CA VAL A 82 11.50 -6.24 5.96
C VAL A 82 10.50 -5.75 4.92
N GLY A 83 9.59 -4.88 5.30
CA GLY A 83 8.60 -4.30 4.41
C GLY A 83 7.72 -3.27 5.10
N MET A 84 6.87 -2.62 4.34
CA MET A 84 5.89 -1.68 4.86
C MET A 84 4.62 -1.65 4.00
N ALA A 85 3.52 -1.17 4.58
CA ALA A 85 2.28 -0.89 3.89
C ALA A 85 1.62 0.40 4.40
N ASN A 86 1.18 1.26 3.47
CA ASN A 86 0.24 2.32 3.75
C ASN A 86 -1.16 1.86 3.33
N VAL A 87 -2.08 1.84 4.28
CA VAL A 87 -3.44 1.37 4.07
C VAL A 87 -4.43 2.42 4.56
N ILE A 88 -5.47 2.67 3.78
CA ILE A 88 -6.50 3.65 4.09
C ILE A 88 -7.85 2.92 4.12
N SER A 89 -8.50 2.93 5.29
CA SER A 89 -9.80 2.29 5.49
C SER A 89 -10.94 3.21 5.09
N ASP A 90 -12.00 2.62 4.51
CA ASP A 90 -13.23 3.30 4.09
C ASP A 90 -12.97 4.52 3.17
N LEU A 91 -12.02 4.38 2.23
CA LEU A 91 -11.72 5.44 1.26
C LEU A 91 -12.85 5.53 0.22
N PHE A 92 -13.47 6.69 0.09
CA PHE A 92 -14.60 7.05 -0.76
C PHE A 92 -15.94 6.42 -0.33
N ALA A 93 -15.94 5.23 0.22
CA ALA A 93 -17.14 4.55 0.74
C ALA A 93 -16.76 3.53 1.81
N VAL A 94 -17.72 3.22 2.69
CA VAL A 94 -17.57 2.17 3.71
C VAL A 94 -17.27 0.83 3.04
N GLY A 95 -16.27 0.13 3.55
CA GLY A 95 -15.82 -1.17 3.04
C GLY A 95 -14.84 -1.09 1.88
N ILE A 96 -14.53 0.10 1.35
CA ILE A 96 -13.47 0.29 0.34
C ILE A 96 -12.16 0.60 1.04
N TRP A 97 -11.21 -0.31 0.99
CA TRP A 97 -9.89 -0.12 1.57
C TRP A 97 -8.84 0.08 0.47
N HIS A 98 -7.96 1.04 0.65
CA HIS A 98 -6.94 1.41 -0.33
C HIS A 98 -5.55 1.07 0.18
N ILE A 99 -4.76 0.44 -0.66
CA ILE A 99 -3.33 0.25 -0.45
C ILE A 99 -2.62 1.36 -1.23
N GLY A 100 -2.14 2.38 -0.50
CA GLY A 100 -1.42 3.51 -1.08
C GLY A 100 0.02 3.15 -1.42
N LEU A 101 0.64 2.32 -0.57
CA LEU A 101 2.01 1.84 -0.75
C LEU A 101 2.13 0.43 -0.18
N PHE A 102 2.88 -0.44 -0.86
CA PHE A 102 3.30 -1.74 -0.37
C PHE A 102 4.71 -2.03 -0.87
N MET A 103 5.65 -2.10 0.05
CA MET A 103 7.06 -2.36 -0.24
C MET A 103 7.58 -3.55 0.55
N VAL A 104 8.45 -4.32 -0.09
CA VAL A 104 9.21 -5.40 0.55
C VAL A 104 10.68 -5.18 0.23
N ALA A 105 11.55 -5.36 1.24
CA ALA A 105 12.98 -5.16 1.07
C ALA A 105 13.52 -5.99 -0.10
N THR A 106 14.39 -5.38 -0.89
CA THR A 106 14.92 -5.95 -2.14
C THR A 106 15.58 -7.31 -1.91
N THR A 107 16.21 -7.51 -0.75
CA THR A 107 16.83 -8.78 -0.34
C THR A 107 15.84 -9.95 -0.24
N PHE A 108 14.54 -9.68 -0.12
CA PHE A 108 13.48 -10.69 -0.07
C PHE A 108 12.73 -10.88 -1.40
N HIS A 109 13.12 -10.15 -2.45
CA HIS A 109 12.50 -10.32 -3.76
C HIS A 109 12.74 -11.73 -4.32
N GLY A 110 11.72 -12.30 -4.97
CA GLY A 110 11.79 -13.65 -5.56
C GLY A 110 11.72 -14.80 -4.54
N ARG A 111 11.56 -14.52 -3.24
CA ARG A 111 11.53 -15.52 -2.16
C ARG A 111 10.11 -15.80 -1.62
N GLY A 112 9.08 -15.26 -2.25
CA GLY A 112 7.68 -15.45 -1.81
C GLY A 112 7.26 -14.59 -0.62
N VAL A 113 8.17 -13.80 -0.02
CA VAL A 113 7.87 -12.99 1.17
C VAL A 113 6.77 -11.97 0.90
N ALA A 114 6.77 -11.33 -0.26
CA ALA A 114 5.71 -10.39 -0.64
C ALA A 114 4.31 -11.02 -0.60
N GLN A 115 4.17 -12.27 -1.08
CA GLN A 115 2.90 -13.00 -1.04
C GLN A 115 2.47 -13.34 0.39
N ILE A 116 3.42 -13.70 1.25
CA ILE A 116 3.16 -13.99 2.67
C ILE A 116 2.65 -12.72 3.35
N LEU A 117 3.40 -11.62 3.27
CA LEU A 117 3.04 -10.34 3.91
C LEU A 117 1.70 -9.82 3.39
N TYR A 118 1.51 -9.81 2.07
CA TYR A 118 0.27 -9.36 1.46
C TYR A 118 -0.93 -10.24 1.83
N GLY A 119 -0.80 -11.56 1.82
CA GLY A 119 -1.90 -12.47 2.18
C GLY A 119 -2.40 -12.25 3.61
N HIS A 120 -1.50 -12.00 4.55
CA HIS A 120 -1.86 -11.68 5.93
C HIS A 120 -2.43 -10.26 6.06
N LEU A 121 -1.89 -9.28 5.32
CA LEU A 121 -2.44 -7.92 5.23
C LEU A 121 -3.87 -7.94 4.70
N GLU A 122 -4.12 -8.65 3.60
CA GLU A 122 -5.46 -8.81 3.02
C GLU A 122 -6.43 -9.46 4.04
N SER A 123 -5.98 -10.52 4.71
CA SER A 123 -6.78 -11.20 5.73
C SER A 123 -7.11 -10.28 6.91
N TRP A 124 -6.16 -9.44 7.32
CA TRP A 124 -6.37 -8.45 8.36
C TRP A 124 -7.36 -7.37 7.92
N MET A 125 -7.21 -6.80 6.72
CA MET A 125 -8.15 -5.82 6.17
C MET A 125 -9.58 -6.39 6.08
N ARG A 126 -9.73 -7.64 5.61
CA ARG A 126 -11.02 -8.34 5.53
C ARG A 126 -11.67 -8.47 6.92
N ARG A 127 -10.92 -8.91 7.93
CA ARG A 127 -11.43 -9.04 9.32
C ARG A 127 -11.83 -7.69 9.92
N ASN A 128 -11.27 -6.59 9.42
CA ASN A 128 -11.59 -5.23 9.87
C ASN A 128 -12.61 -4.51 8.99
N GLY A 129 -13.34 -5.24 8.14
CA GLY A 129 -14.50 -4.72 7.41
C GLY A 129 -14.25 -4.32 5.97
N ALA A 130 -13.08 -4.63 5.40
CA ALA A 130 -12.87 -4.44 3.97
C ALA A 130 -13.77 -5.38 3.16
N LEU A 131 -14.49 -4.83 2.21
CA LEU A 131 -15.29 -5.55 1.21
C LEU A 131 -14.59 -5.54 -0.16
N TRP A 132 -13.89 -4.46 -0.44
CA TRP A 132 -13.10 -4.24 -1.63
C TRP A 132 -11.74 -3.68 -1.26
N LEU A 133 -10.71 -4.15 -1.96
CA LEU A 133 -9.38 -3.55 -1.93
C LEU A 133 -9.16 -2.77 -3.23
N ARG A 134 -8.56 -1.59 -3.10
CA ARG A 134 -8.23 -0.67 -4.20
C ARG A 134 -6.75 -0.32 -4.14
N LEU A 135 -6.13 -0.13 -5.30
CA LEU A 135 -4.77 0.43 -5.38
C LEU A 135 -4.56 1.16 -6.72
N GLY A 136 -3.44 1.84 -6.83
CA GLY A 136 -2.90 2.34 -8.09
C GLY A 136 -1.52 1.74 -8.32
N VAL A 137 -1.26 1.22 -9.51
CA VAL A 137 0.07 0.76 -9.92
C VAL A 137 0.55 1.56 -11.12
N VAL A 138 1.82 1.98 -11.10
CA VAL A 138 2.43 2.69 -12.24
C VAL A 138 2.54 1.75 -13.42
N GLU A 139 1.96 2.14 -14.55
CA GLU A 139 2.05 1.39 -15.80
C GLU A 139 3.52 1.26 -16.24
N GLY A 140 3.92 0.05 -16.62
CA GLY A 140 5.30 -0.29 -16.95
C GLY A 140 6.15 -0.76 -15.78
N ASN A 141 5.66 -0.67 -14.52
CA ASN A 141 6.27 -1.35 -13.39
C ASN A 141 5.85 -2.85 -13.42
N SER A 142 6.42 -3.59 -14.38
CA SER A 142 5.99 -4.96 -14.69
C SER A 142 6.05 -5.93 -13.52
N ARG A 143 6.90 -5.69 -12.51
CA ARG A 143 6.94 -6.52 -11.29
C ARG A 143 5.70 -6.28 -10.44
N ALA A 144 5.37 -5.02 -10.18
CA ALA A 144 4.20 -4.64 -9.40
C ALA A 144 2.90 -5.03 -10.12
N GLU A 145 2.82 -4.77 -11.43
CA GLU A 145 1.66 -5.15 -12.24
C GLU A 145 1.36 -6.65 -12.12
N ARG A 146 2.36 -7.50 -12.40
CA ARG A 146 2.19 -8.97 -12.26
C ARG A 146 1.86 -9.41 -10.84
N PHE A 147 2.44 -8.76 -9.83
CA PHE A 147 2.14 -9.08 -8.44
C PHE A 147 0.66 -8.85 -8.11
N TRP A 148 0.12 -7.71 -8.52
CA TRP A 148 -1.28 -7.36 -8.24
C TRP A 148 -2.27 -8.16 -9.09
N GLU A 149 -1.97 -8.41 -10.37
CA GLU A 149 -2.76 -9.29 -11.23
C GLU A 149 -2.82 -10.72 -10.64
N ASN A 150 -1.68 -11.28 -10.26
CA ASN A 150 -1.61 -12.61 -9.63
C ASN A 150 -2.29 -12.64 -8.24
N SER A 151 -2.41 -11.49 -7.58
CA SER A 151 -3.14 -11.34 -6.32
C SER A 151 -4.65 -11.19 -6.51
N GLY A 152 -5.15 -11.21 -7.76
CA GLY A 152 -6.58 -11.20 -8.11
C GLY A 152 -7.18 -9.81 -8.25
N TYR A 153 -6.38 -8.78 -8.44
CA TYR A 153 -6.87 -7.44 -8.76
C TYR A 153 -7.28 -7.34 -10.23
N LEU A 154 -8.35 -6.59 -10.47
CA LEU A 154 -8.92 -6.31 -11.78
C LEU A 154 -8.68 -4.85 -12.16
N ASP A 155 -8.37 -4.59 -13.42
CA ASP A 155 -8.27 -3.23 -13.93
C ASP A 155 -9.64 -2.53 -13.88
N ILE A 156 -9.65 -1.32 -13.35
CA ILE A 156 -10.84 -0.45 -13.28
C ILE A 156 -10.72 0.67 -14.30
N ARG A 157 -9.63 1.43 -14.26
CA ARG A 157 -9.35 2.52 -15.19
C ARG A 157 -7.88 2.89 -15.19
N LYS A 158 -7.47 3.68 -16.18
CA LYS A 158 -6.17 4.38 -16.17
C LYS A 158 -6.38 5.85 -15.80
N ARG A 159 -5.38 6.41 -15.11
CA ARG A 159 -5.23 7.84 -14.85
C ARG A 159 -3.90 8.28 -15.40
N GLU A 160 -3.94 9.13 -16.42
CA GLU A 160 -2.75 9.66 -17.08
C GLU A 160 -2.30 10.96 -16.40
N GLY A 161 -1.01 11.32 -16.58
CA GLY A 161 -0.47 12.59 -16.13
C GLY A 161 -0.39 12.75 -14.61
N VAL A 162 -0.27 11.66 -13.86
CA VAL A 162 -0.12 11.70 -12.40
C VAL A 162 1.32 12.03 -12.06
N GLU A 163 1.53 13.21 -11.45
CA GLU A 163 2.84 13.63 -10.98
C GLU A 163 3.23 12.85 -9.72
N MET A 164 4.40 12.21 -9.76
CA MET A 164 5.01 11.50 -8.63
C MET A 164 6.52 11.78 -8.65
N GLY A 165 6.99 12.58 -7.71
CA GLY A 165 8.37 13.07 -7.72
C GLY A 165 8.69 13.83 -9.02
N LYS A 166 9.70 13.36 -9.77
CA LYS A 166 10.11 13.93 -11.06
C LYS A 166 9.45 13.29 -12.28
N ARG A 167 8.51 12.37 -12.07
CA ARG A 167 7.85 11.63 -13.16
C ARG A 167 6.40 12.03 -13.33
N LEU A 168 5.98 12.05 -14.58
CA LEU A 168 4.59 12.00 -15.00
C LEU A 168 4.25 10.54 -15.33
N ASN A 169 3.38 9.94 -14.55
CA ASN A 169 3.03 8.52 -14.67
C ASN A 169 1.61 8.33 -15.20
N THR A 170 1.39 7.17 -15.79
CA THR A 170 0.05 6.61 -15.96
C THR A 170 -0.17 5.58 -14.84
N LEU A 171 -1.23 5.75 -14.06
CA LEU A 171 -1.63 4.79 -13.04
C LEU A 171 -2.74 3.87 -13.56
N ARG A 172 -2.55 2.57 -13.43
CA ARG A 172 -3.62 1.58 -13.50
C ARG A 172 -4.32 1.54 -12.14
N VAL A 173 -5.53 2.03 -12.05
CA VAL A 173 -6.38 1.86 -10.87
C VAL A 173 -6.96 0.46 -10.93
N MET A 174 -6.71 -0.31 -9.89
CA MET A 174 -7.13 -1.70 -9.79
C MET A 174 -7.96 -1.93 -8.53
N ALA A 175 -8.90 -2.85 -8.59
CA ALA A 175 -9.70 -3.25 -7.42
C ALA A 175 -9.88 -4.77 -7.36
N LYS A 176 -10.05 -5.27 -6.13
CA LYS A 176 -10.26 -6.69 -5.84
C LYS A 176 -11.46 -6.85 -4.89
N PRO A 177 -12.49 -7.63 -5.26
CA PRO A 177 -13.54 -8.00 -4.31
C PRO A 177 -12.98 -9.01 -3.29
N LEU A 178 -13.31 -8.85 -2.02
CA LEU A 178 -12.96 -9.81 -0.97
C LEU A 178 -14.03 -10.89 -0.73
N ALA A 179 -15.17 -10.74 -1.41
CA ALA A 179 -16.23 -11.72 -1.55
C ALA A 179 -16.68 -11.75 -3.03
N ALA A 180 -17.78 -12.40 -3.35
CA ALA A 180 -18.36 -12.28 -4.68
C ALA A 180 -18.72 -10.81 -4.96
N GLY A 181 -18.30 -10.29 -6.12
CA GLY A 181 -18.57 -8.91 -6.52
C GLY A 181 -18.10 -8.64 -7.95
N SER A 182 -18.77 -7.73 -8.64
CA SER A 182 -18.47 -7.31 -9.99
C SER A 182 -17.89 -5.90 -10.03
N VAL A 183 -17.16 -5.57 -11.10
CA VAL A 183 -16.65 -4.21 -11.34
C VAL A 183 -17.80 -3.18 -11.36
N SER A 184 -18.98 -3.55 -11.90
CA SER A 184 -20.17 -2.69 -11.86
C SER A 184 -20.60 -2.33 -10.45
N GLU A 185 -20.60 -3.30 -9.53
CA GLU A 185 -20.95 -3.07 -8.13
C GLU A 185 -19.92 -2.17 -7.45
N TYR A 186 -18.63 -2.37 -7.72
CA TYR A 186 -17.56 -1.48 -7.26
C TYR A 186 -17.80 -0.04 -7.76
N LEU A 187 -18.03 0.16 -9.06
CA LEU A 187 -18.25 1.47 -9.67
C LEU A 187 -19.55 2.14 -9.24
N ALA A 188 -20.53 1.37 -8.76
CA ALA A 188 -21.74 1.93 -8.17
C ALA A 188 -21.45 2.69 -6.88
N VAL A 189 -20.49 2.21 -6.07
CA VAL A 189 -20.10 2.84 -4.79
C VAL A 189 -18.93 3.81 -4.91
N VAL A 190 -17.98 3.60 -5.83
CA VAL A 190 -16.81 4.44 -6.04
C VAL A 190 -16.94 5.26 -7.32
N ALA A 191 -17.77 6.32 -7.27
CA ALA A 191 -18.04 7.18 -8.42
C ALA A 191 -16.77 7.78 -9.06
N ARG A 192 -15.76 8.09 -8.22
CA ARG A 192 -14.48 8.64 -8.69
C ARG A 192 -13.74 7.73 -9.67
N ASP A 193 -13.92 6.43 -9.59
CA ASP A 193 -13.21 5.48 -10.43
C ASP A 193 -13.99 5.10 -11.72
N ARG A 194 -15.15 5.72 -11.95
CA ARG A 194 -15.90 5.57 -13.22
C ARG A 194 -15.10 6.14 -14.38
N PRO A 195 -15.23 5.58 -15.58
CA PRO A 195 -14.50 6.04 -16.76
C PRO A 195 -14.70 7.53 -17.09
N GLU A 196 -15.88 8.06 -16.84
CA GLU A 196 -16.26 9.46 -17.09
C GLU A 196 -15.81 10.44 -16.00
N SER A 197 -15.30 9.95 -14.85
CA SER A 197 -14.87 10.81 -13.74
C SER A 197 -13.49 11.39 -13.99
N GLN A 198 -13.28 12.67 -13.69
CA GLN A 198 -11.99 13.36 -13.76
C GLN A 198 -11.09 13.03 -12.56
#